data_1a2939c2071808f77fe67163d0ea1b34
#
_entry.id   1a2939c2071808f77fe67163d0ea1b34
#
_cell.length_a   1.000
_cell.length_b   1.000
_cell.length_c   1.000
_cell.angle_alpha   90.00
_cell.angle_beta   90.00
_cell.angle_gamma   90.00
#
_symmetry.space_group_name_H-M   'P 1'
#
loop_
_entity.id
_entity.type
_entity.pdbx_description
1 polymer ?
#
loop_
_entity_poly.entity_id
_entity_poly.type
_entity_poly.pdbx_seq_one_letter_code
_entity_poly.pdbx_strand_id
1 'polypeptide(L)'
;MTKWFDTNYHYIVPELHADTAFSLDASRLLAQLAEAREQGVKARPVIIGPVTYLAQGKTHDGSDRLALLPRLLPVYAQLLERLHEAGAEWVQVDEPLLVTDLDEAWRHAFNTACRHLKGSRAKLLLAVYFGALGDNRCLAAHLPVA
;
A
#
# COMPACT_ATOMS: atom_id res chain seq x y z
N MET A 1 -9.20 -10.99 15.07
CA MET A 1 -7.85 -10.37 14.85
C MET A 1 -6.90 -11.44 14.35
N THR A 2 -6.03 -11.06 13.44
CA THR A 2 -5.05 -11.95 12.82
C THR A 2 -3.65 -11.35 13.04
N LYS A 3 -2.64 -12.20 13.12
CA LYS A 3 -1.25 -11.75 13.21
C LYS A 3 -0.83 -11.02 11.94
N TRP A 4 -0.14 -9.91 12.10
CA TRP A 4 0.52 -9.19 11.02
C TRP A 4 1.75 -9.98 10.59
N PHE A 5 1.61 -10.69 9.46
CA PHE A 5 2.61 -11.67 9.00
C PHE A 5 2.97 -12.66 10.11
N ASP A 6 4.21 -12.99 10.30
CA ASP A 6 4.68 -13.92 11.34
C ASP A 6 5.17 -13.20 12.61
N THR A 7 4.59 -12.05 12.92
CA THR A 7 4.92 -11.23 14.09
C THR A 7 3.93 -11.45 15.23
N ASN A 8 4.22 -10.85 16.39
CA ASN A 8 3.28 -10.78 17.51
C ASN A 8 2.26 -9.63 17.39
N TYR A 9 2.39 -8.79 16.37
CA TYR A 9 1.43 -7.73 16.10
C TYR A 9 0.16 -8.29 15.46
N HIS A 10 -0.98 -7.74 15.86
CA HIS A 10 -2.28 -8.11 15.33
C HIS A 10 -2.89 -6.92 14.61
N TYR A 11 -3.74 -7.19 13.64
CA TYR A 11 -4.45 -6.17 12.88
C TYR A 11 -5.94 -6.54 12.71
N ILE A 12 -6.76 -5.52 12.41
CA ILE A 12 -8.14 -5.71 12.02
C ILE A 12 -8.16 -6.11 10.55
N VAL A 13 -8.65 -7.32 10.28
CA VAL A 13 -8.68 -7.87 8.91
C VAL A 13 -9.76 -7.15 8.10
N PRO A 14 -9.41 -6.55 6.93
CA PRO A 14 -10.42 -6.05 6.02
C PRO A 14 -11.31 -7.19 5.50
N GLU A 15 -12.61 -7.02 5.61
CA GLU A 15 -13.60 -7.94 5.02
C GLU A 15 -14.00 -7.43 3.64
N LEU A 16 -13.79 -8.26 2.64
CA LEU A 16 -13.94 -7.90 1.24
C LEU A 16 -15.00 -8.79 0.57
N HIS A 17 -15.68 -8.23 -0.42
CA HIS A 17 -16.67 -8.89 -1.26
C HIS A 17 -16.39 -8.51 -2.73
N ALA A 18 -16.96 -9.26 -3.66
CA ALA A 18 -16.79 -9.01 -5.09
C ALA A 18 -17.17 -7.58 -5.53
N ASP A 19 -18.12 -6.99 -4.82
CA ASP A 19 -18.67 -5.65 -5.10
C ASP A 19 -18.20 -4.58 -4.12
N THR A 20 -17.19 -4.87 -3.30
CA THR A 20 -16.64 -3.90 -2.33
C THR A 20 -16.29 -2.57 -3.02
N ALA A 21 -16.86 -1.48 -2.50
CA ALA A 21 -16.50 -0.13 -2.88
C ALA A 21 -15.50 0.44 -1.86
N PHE A 22 -14.46 1.10 -2.37
CA PHE A 22 -13.47 1.76 -1.54
C PHE A 22 -13.71 3.26 -1.51
N SER A 23 -13.53 3.86 -0.34
CA SER A 23 -13.57 5.30 -0.16
C SER A 23 -12.36 5.74 0.65
N LEU A 24 -11.92 6.98 0.42
CA LEU A 24 -10.76 7.54 1.10
C LEU A 24 -11.20 8.36 2.30
N ASP A 25 -10.67 8.01 3.47
CA ASP A 25 -10.61 8.90 4.62
C ASP A 25 -9.14 9.11 5.02
N ALA A 26 -8.59 10.24 4.63
CA ALA A 26 -7.21 10.62 4.95
C ALA A 26 -7.12 11.63 6.11
N SER A 27 -8.23 11.94 6.78
CA SER A 27 -8.33 13.01 7.76
C SER A 27 -7.28 12.90 8.88
N ARG A 28 -7.11 11.72 9.45
CA ARG A 28 -6.14 11.48 10.52
C ARG A 28 -4.69 11.68 10.04
N LEU A 29 -4.35 11.12 8.89
CA LEU A 29 -2.99 11.20 8.34
C LEU A 29 -2.64 12.64 7.95
N LEU A 30 -3.58 13.36 7.35
CA LEU A 30 -3.40 14.78 7.00
C LEU A 30 -3.26 15.65 8.23
N ALA A 31 -4.02 15.38 9.31
CA ALA A 31 -3.88 16.09 10.57
C ALA A 31 -2.50 15.88 11.22
N GLN A 32 -1.98 14.66 11.18
CA GLN A 32 -0.64 14.34 11.68
C GLN A 32 0.46 15.04 10.86
N LEU A 33 0.31 15.13 9.55
CA LEU A 33 1.23 15.89 8.70
C LEU A 33 1.21 17.39 9.01
N ALA A 34 0.02 17.96 9.20
CA ALA A 34 -0.13 19.36 9.57
C ALA A 34 0.52 19.65 10.92
N GLU A 35 0.32 18.81 11.92
CA GLU A 35 0.94 18.93 13.24
C GLU A 35 2.47 18.87 13.15
N ALA A 36 3.03 17.92 12.40
CA ALA A 36 4.46 17.83 12.19
C ALA A 36 5.03 19.08 11.53
N ARG A 37 4.32 19.61 10.55
CA ARG A 37 4.70 20.84 9.83
C ARG A 37 4.69 22.08 10.72
N GLU A 38 3.69 22.20 11.59
CA GLU A 38 3.61 23.29 12.59
C GLU A 38 4.81 23.26 13.54
N GLN A 39 5.34 22.08 13.83
CA GLN A 39 6.55 21.90 14.64
C GLN A 39 7.86 22.01 13.83
N GLY A 40 7.79 22.37 12.55
CA GLY A 40 8.96 22.53 11.70
C GLY A 40 9.58 21.21 11.21
N VAL A 41 8.87 20.09 11.35
CA VAL A 41 9.33 18.77 10.94
C VAL A 41 8.82 18.42 9.55
N LYS A 42 9.73 18.04 8.66
CA LYS A 42 9.39 17.43 7.36
C LYS A 42 9.14 15.95 7.55
N ALA A 43 7.91 15.58 7.79
CA ALA A 43 7.50 14.20 7.97
C ALA A 43 7.31 13.49 6.61
N ARG A 44 7.69 12.23 6.57
CA ARG A 44 7.38 11.34 5.45
C ARG A 44 6.24 10.42 5.88
N PRO A 45 5.05 10.52 5.26
CA PRO A 45 3.96 9.61 5.54
C PRO A 45 4.32 8.17 5.16
N VAL A 46 3.85 7.23 5.96
CA VAL A 46 3.98 5.80 5.72
C VAL A 46 2.60 5.20 5.56
N ILE A 47 2.36 4.52 4.47
CA ILE A 47 1.09 3.84 4.17
C ILE A 47 1.35 2.39 3.79
N ILE A 48 0.40 1.52 4.11
CA ILE A 48 0.43 0.14 3.60
C ILE A 48 0.09 0.17 2.12
N GLY A 49 0.85 -0.57 1.33
CA GLY A 49 0.62 -0.65 -0.10
C GLY A 49 -0.65 -1.41 -0.49
N PRO A 50 -1.19 -1.14 -1.68
CA PRO A 50 -2.47 -1.71 -2.10
C PRO A 50 -2.44 -3.22 -2.25
N VAL A 51 -1.32 -3.79 -2.67
CA VAL A 51 -1.21 -5.24 -2.87
C VAL A 51 -1.18 -5.98 -1.53
N THR A 52 -0.38 -5.50 -0.59
CA THR A 52 -0.37 -6.05 0.78
C THR A 52 -1.74 -5.87 1.44
N TYR A 53 -2.39 -4.71 1.26
CA TYR A 53 -3.73 -4.49 1.80
C TYR A 53 -4.73 -5.56 1.34
N LEU A 54 -4.78 -5.86 0.04
CA LEU A 54 -5.66 -6.89 -0.51
C LEU A 54 -5.29 -8.29 -0.02
N ALA A 55 -3.98 -8.59 0.07
CA ALA A 55 -3.49 -9.88 0.55
C ALA A 55 -3.88 -10.15 2.01
N GLN A 56 -3.90 -9.11 2.84
CA GLN A 56 -4.25 -9.21 4.25
C GLN A 56 -5.76 -9.13 4.51
N GLY A 57 -6.57 -8.84 3.49
CA GLY A 57 -8.02 -8.94 3.55
C GLY A 57 -8.52 -10.38 3.44
N LYS A 58 -9.79 -10.59 3.80
CA LYS A 58 -10.49 -11.87 3.63
C LYS A 58 -11.79 -11.67 2.87
N THR A 59 -12.07 -12.58 1.96
CA THR A 59 -13.38 -12.67 1.30
C THR A 59 -14.21 -13.77 1.94
N HIS A 60 -15.49 -13.50 2.12
CA HIS A 60 -16.44 -14.48 2.63
C HIS A 60 -17.32 -15.09 1.52
N ASP A 61 -17.34 -14.46 0.37
CA ASP A 61 -18.11 -14.87 -0.82
C ASP A 61 -17.31 -15.71 -1.81
N GLY A 62 -16.04 -16.05 -1.48
CA GLY A 62 -15.15 -16.80 -2.34
C GLY A 62 -14.60 -16.02 -3.54
N SER A 63 -14.84 -14.71 -3.61
CA SER A 63 -14.33 -13.87 -4.68
C SER A 63 -12.81 -13.71 -4.63
N ASP A 64 -12.21 -13.41 -5.79
CA ASP A 64 -10.79 -13.14 -5.90
C ASP A 64 -10.49 -11.70 -5.43
N ARG A 65 -9.67 -11.58 -4.38
CA ARG A 65 -9.23 -10.28 -3.85
C ARG A 65 -8.51 -9.43 -4.88
N LEU A 66 -7.73 -10.03 -5.78
CA LEU A 66 -7.01 -9.30 -6.82
C LEU A 66 -7.94 -8.63 -7.83
N ALA A 67 -9.15 -9.14 -8.01
CA ALA A 67 -10.15 -8.50 -8.86
C ALA A 67 -10.59 -7.12 -8.35
N LEU A 68 -10.33 -6.81 -7.08
CA LEU A 68 -10.60 -5.50 -6.48
C LEU A 68 -9.50 -4.46 -6.72
N LEU A 69 -8.33 -4.88 -7.18
CA LEU A 69 -7.20 -3.95 -7.38
C LEU A 69 -7.54 -2.75 -8.28
N PRO A 70 -8.23 -2.91 -9.42
CA PRO A 70 -8.61 -1.77 -10.26
C PRO A 70 -9.53 -0.76 -9.58
N ARG A 71 -10.30 -1.19 -8.57
CA ARG A 71 -11.16 -0.29 -7.78
C ARG A 71 -10.41 0.38 -6.63
N LEU A 72 -9.37 -0.28 -6.12
CA LEU A 72 -8.57 0.23 -5.01
C LEU A 72 -7.55 1.27 -5.48
N LEU A 73 -6.91 1.07 -6.62
CA LEU A 73 -5.84 1.94 -7.12
C LEU A 73 -6.23 3.41 -7.26
N PRO A 74 -7.42 3.78 -7.77
CA PRO A 74 -7.84 5.17 -7.83
C PRO A 74 -7.89 5.85 -6.45
N VAL A 75 -8.26 5.11 -5.41
CA VAL A 75 -8.30 5.60 -4.04
C VAL A 75 -6.89 5.91 -3.54
N TYR A 76 -5.94 5.02 -3.83
CA TYR A 76 -4.52 5.27 -3.52
C TYR A 76 -3.95 6.46 -4.30
N ALA A 77 -4.28 6.59 -5.57
CA ALA A 77 -3.87 7.75 -6.36
C ALA A 77 -4.40 9.06 -5.76
N GLN A 78 -5.66 9.07 -5.34
CA GLN A 78 -6.26 10.22 -4.65
C GLN A 78 -5.57 10.51 -3.31
N LEU A 79 -5.22 9.48 -2.55
CA LEU A 79 -4.48 9.62 -1.29
C LEU A 79 -3.12 10.28 -1.52
N LEU A 80 -2.36 9.77 -2.49
CA LEU A 80 -1.03 10.31 -2.82
C LEU A 80 -1.10 11.78 -3.26
N GLU A 81 -2.12 12.14 -4.02
CA GLU A 81 -2.35 13.52 -4.44
C GLU A 81 -2.64 14.44 -3.24
N ARG A 82 -3.50 14.03 -2.33
CA ARG A 82 -3.80 14.78 -1.10
C ARG A 82 -2.59 14.92 -0.19
N LEU A 83 -1.76 13.87 -0.08
CA LEU A 83 -0.52 13.93 0.69
C LEU A 83 0.49 14.91 0.08
N HIS A 84 0.61 14.92 -1.25
CA HIS A 84 1.45 15.89 -1.95
C HIS A 84 0.95 17.33 -1.74
N GLU A 85 -0.34 17.58 -1.88
CA GLU A 85 -0.96 18.89 -1.61
C GLU A 85 -0.76 19.35 -0.16
N ALA A 86 -0.70 18.41 0.79
CA ALA A 86 -0.38 18.68 2.18
C ALA A 86 1.12 18.91 2.45
N GLY A 87 1.97 18.88 1.42
CA GLY A 87 3.40 19.17 1.50
C GLY A 87 4.30 17.95 1.64
N ALA A 88 3.80 16.74 1.50
CA ALA A 88 4.64 15.53 1.50
C ALA A 88 5.36 15.39 0.15
N GLU A 89 6.68 15.48 0.17
CA GLU A 89 7.52 15.24 -1.02
C GLU A 89 7.66 13.75 -1.29
N TRP A 90 7.91 12.98 -0.24
CA TRP A 90 8.06 11.54 -0.28
C TRP A 90 6.94 10.85 0.50
N VAL A 91 6.46 9.76 -0.04
CA VAL A 91 5.53 8.86 0.64
C VAL A 91 6.13 7.46 0.64
N GLN A 92 6.27 6.87 1.82
CA GLN A 92 6.70 5.50 1.95
C GLN A 92 5.51 4.57 1.81
N VAL A 93 5.65 3.60 0.92
CA VAL A 93 4.65 2.56 0.66
C VAL A 93 5.22 1.23 1.14
N ASP A 94 4.62 0.67 2.17
CA ASP A 94 5.06 -0.58 2.77
C ASP A 94 4.37 -1.76 2.09
N GLU A 95 5.18 -2.61 1.44
CA GLU A 95 4.73 -3.84 0.77
C GLU A 95 5.47 -5.07 1.31
N PRO A 96 5.26 -5.41 2.60
CA PRO A 96 5.93 -6.56 3.20
C PRO A 96 5.52 -7.90 2.57
N LEU A 97 4.43 -7.95 1.81
CA LEU A 97 4.07 -9.15 1.04
C LEU A 97 5.19 -9.61 0.08
N LEU A 98 6.07 -8.70 -0.37
CA LEU A 98 7.19 -9.00 -1.25
C LEU A 98 8.23 -9.95 -0.64
N VAL A 99 8.23 -10.20 0.66
CA VAL A 99 9.12 -11.18 1.30
C VAL A 99 8.50 -12.58 1.40
N THR A 100 7.30 -12.76 0.85
CA THR A 100 6.60 -14.06 0.81
C THR A 100 6.68 -14.70 -0.58
N ASP A 101 6.33 -15.98 -0.66
CA ASP A 101 6.19 -16.65 -1.94
C ASP A 101 4.95 -16.12 -2.67
N LEU A 102 5.15 -15.65 -3.90
CA LEU A 102 4.11 -15.06 -4.73
C LEU A 102 3.91 -15.87 -6.01
N ASP A 103 2.66 -16.14 -6.36
CA ASP A 103 2.32 -16.63 -7.68
C ASP A 103 2.36 -15.50 -8.73
N GLU A 104 2.20 -15.87 -10.01
CA GLU A 104 2.26 -14.90 -11.11
C GLU A 104 1.19 -13.81 -11.02
N ALA A 105 -0.01 -14.12 -10.55
CA ALA A 105 -1.09 -13.15 -10.42
C ALA A 105 -0.73 -12.04 -9.42
N TRP A 106 -0.18 -12.40 -8.27
CA TRP A 106 0.29 -11.44 -7.26
C TRP A 106 1.51 -10.66 -7.72
N ARG A 107 2.46 -11.30 -8.42
CA ARG A 107 3.60 -10.60 -9.03
C ARG A 107 3.14 -9.55 -10.04
N HIS A 108 2.19 -9.93 -10.90
CA HIS A 108 1.60 -9.00 -11.86
C HIS A 108 0.88 -7.83 -11.18
N ALA A 109 0.21 -8.09 -10.06
CA ALA A 109 -0.47 -7.05 -9.27
C ALA A 109 0.49 -5.95 -8.80
N PHE A 110 1.71 -6.29 -8.36
CA PHE A 110 2.73 -5.30 -8.00
C PHE A 110 3.11 -4.41 -9.18
N ASN A 111 3.34 -5.00 -10.37
CA ASN A 111 3.65 -4.23 -11.56
C ASN A 111 2.50 -3.28 -11.94
N THR A 112 1.27 -3.76 -11.87
CA THR A 112 0.07 -2.97 -12.18
C THR A 112 -0.09 -1.82 -11.19
N ALA A 113 0.01 -2.09 -9.90
CA ALA A 113 -0.11 -1.08 -8.86
C ALA A 113 0.97 0.00 -8.98
N CYS A 114 2.23 -0.39 -9.10
CA CYS A 114 3.32 0.58 -9.18
C CYS A 114 3.27 1.43 -10.45
N ARG A 115 2.88 0.85 -11.59
CA ARG A 115 2.69 1.63 -12.84
C ARG A 115 1.56 2.65 -12.71
N HIS A 116 0.47 2.27 -12.06
CA HIS A 116 -0.66 3.17 -11.83
C HIS A 116 -0.26 4.33 -10.92
N LEU A 117 0.48 4.04 -9.86
CA LEU A 117 0.87 5.04 -8.85
C LEU A 117 2.09 5.89 -9.26
N LYS A 118 2.87 5.45 -10.24
CA LYS A 118 4.03 6.20 -10.78
C LYS A 118 3.65 7.61 -11.26
N GLY A 119 2.41 7.80 -11.72
CA GLY A 119 1.91 9.09 -12.18
C GLY A 119 1.63 10.11 -11.08
N SER A 120 1.76 9.74 -9.81
CA SER A 120 1.56 10.69 -8.71
C SER A 120 2.67 11.74 -8.65
N ARG A 121 2.34 12.92 -8.14
CA ARG A 121 3.32 14.00 -7.92
C ARG A 121 4.22 13.72 -6.71
N ALA A 122 3.77 12.92 -5.76
CA ALA A 122 4.60 12.48 -4.65
C ALA A 122 5.62 11.43 -5.10
N LYS A 123 6.85 11.53 -4.61
CA LYS A 123 7.86 10.50 -4.82
C LYS A 123 7.56 9.30 -3.94
N LEU A 124 7.63 8.11 -4.50
CA LEU A 124 7.32 6.87 -3.78
C LEU A 124 8.59 6.17 -3.33
N LEU A 125 8.65 5.82 -2.05
CA LEU A 125 9.66 4.96 -1.47
C LEU A 125 9.01 3.61 -1.13
N LEU A 126 9.43 2.55 -1.80
CA LEU A 126 8.98 1.19 -1.48
C LEU A 126 9.78 0.65 -0.29
N ALA A 127 9.10 0.20 0.74
CA ALA A 127 9.73 -0.45 1.89
C ALA A 127 9.23 -1.88 2.06
N VAL A 128 10.17 -2.77 2.35
CA VAL A 128 9.92 -4.18 2.65
C VAL A 128 10.66 -4.57 3.93
N TYR A 129 10.06 -5.47 4.70
CA TYR A 129 10.63 -5.91 5.97
C TYR A 129 10.09 -7.31 6.33
N PHE A 130 10.54 -7.87 7.44
CA PHE A 130 10.25 -9.21 7.97
C PHE A 130 10.99 -10.36 7.31
N GLY A 131 11.71 -10.15 6.22
CA GLY A 131 12.47 -11.21 5.56
C GLY A 131 13.23 -10.72 4.34
N ALA A 132 13.92 -11.64 3.71
CA ALA A 132 14.61 -11.40 2.46
C ALA A 132 13.62 -11.45 1.28
N LEU A 133 13.90 -10.71 0.22
CA LEU A 133 13.09 -10.71 -0.99
C LEU A 133 13.09 -12.06 -1.73
N GLY A 134 14.13 -12.88 -1.54
CA GLY A 134 14.24 -14.19 -2.21
C GLY A 134 14.06 -14.06 -3.72
N ASP A 135 13.15 -14.85 -4.26
CA ASP A 135 12.83 -14.87 -5.70
C ASP A 135 12.15 -13.59 -6.20
N ASN A 136 11.64 -12.75 -5.29
CA ASN A 136 11.01 -11.49 -5.65
C ASN A 136 12.01 -10.33 -5.82
N ARG A 137 13.32 -10.58 -5.67
CA ARG A 137 14.36 -9.54 -5.81
C ARG A 137 14.30 -8.85 -7.16
N CYS A 138 14.21 -9.62 -8.24
CA CYS A 138 14.12 -9.06 -9.59
C CYS A 138 12.84 -8.26 -9.78
N LEU A 139 11.71 -8.73 -9.26
CA LEU A 139 10.45 -8.01 -9.29
C LEU A 139 10.61 -6.65 -8.59
N ALA A 140 11.08 -6.63 -7.35
CA ALA A 140 11.23 -5.41 -6.57
C ALA A 140 12.19 -4.39 -7.23
N ALA A 141 13.29 -4.87 -7.82
CA ALA A 141 14.28 -4.01 -8.48
C ALA A 141 13.75 -3.34 -9.77
N HIS A 142 12.73 -3.89 -10.39
CA HIS A 142 12.15 -3.36 -11.63
C HIS A 142 10.86 -2.55 -11.41
N LEU A 143 10.38 -2.45 -10.18
CA LEU A 143 9.23 -1.60 -9.87
C LEU A 143 9.60 -0.12 -10.06
N PRO A 144 8.71 0.70 -10.65
CA PRO A 144 8.99 2.11 -10.93
C PRO A 144 8.82 2.99 -9.69
N VAL A 145 9.59 2.69 -8.66
CA VAL A 145 9.62 3.38 -7.36
C VAL A 145 11.08 3.57 -6.92
N ALA A 146 11.28 4.37 -5.91
CA ALA A 146 12.57 4.52 -5.25
C ALA A 146 12.75 3.50 -4.12
#